data_98298b7746693cf17d2f35353e3bae4f
#
_entry.id   98298b7746693cf17d2f35353e3bae4f
#
_cell.length_a   1.000
_cell.length_b   1.000
_cell.length_c   1.000
_cell.angle_alpha   90.00
_cell.angle_beta   90.00
_cell.angle_gamma   90.00
#
_symmetry.space_group_name_H-M   'P 1'
#
loop_
_entity.id
_entity.type
_entity.pdbx_description
1 polymer ?
#
loop_
_entity_poly.entity_id
_entity_poly.type
_entity_poly.pdbx_seq_one_letter_code
_entity_poly.pdbx_strand_id
1 'polypeptide(L)'
;MKMSQTYNQHVVKKGNKSLVLQTIQEFTPISRADIANQTGLNKGTVSSQVSELLNENLILESGPGVSSGGRRPVMLLFNHLAGYSIGVDIGVNYILGILTDLQGNIRNEKLIKFHDRTYEEIKDELFTIVDSLIESMPESPYGLVGIGIGVPGTVSTDGEILLAPNLNWKNINLRKTMEAKYNVPVQIENEANAGAYGEKKFGAGKDSSNIIYVSVGIGIGVGLILNGLLYKGNNGFSGELGHMTIEVDGPECRCGNQGCWELYASEKALVQSATEHGIKPESGQALSLESLNELAENGDAHVIRVFEEIGGYLGIGINNIINIFNPEQVIIGNRLASCSKWLEEPLKKKQGQTLFTHQKDLSIDFSQLSTHATALGVAAYASENFLTIDIQEV
;
A
#
# COMPACT_ATOMS: atom_id res chain seq x y z
N MET A 1 -23.91 24.38 -21.70
CA MET A 1 -25.21 24.05 -21.12
C MET A 1 -24.95 23.32 -19.80
N LYS A 2 -25.06 24.00 -18.63
CA LYS A 2 -24.85 23.36 -17.31
C LYS A 2 -26.08 22.50 -17.03
N MET A 3 -25.94 21.16 -17.05
CA MET A 3 -26.96 20.28 -16.48
C MET A 3 -27.02 20.54 -14.98
N SER A 4 -28.15 21.06 -14.48
CA SER A 4 -28.45 21.08 -13.05
C SER A 4 -28.69 19.63 -12.62
N GLN A 5 -27.76 19.02 -11.93
CA GLN A 5 -28.01 17.76 -11.22
C GLN A 5 -29.06 18.06 -10.13
N THR A 6 -30.26 17.58 -10.34
CA THR A 6 -31.27 17.53 -9.28
C THR A 6 -30.79 16.46 -8.29
N TYR A 7 -30.20 16.88 -7.18
CA TYR A 7 -29.80 15.96 -6.09
C TYR A 7 -31.07 15.38 -5.49
N ASN A 8 -31.33 14.10 -5.76
CA ASN A 8 -32.36 13.33 -5.10
C ASN A 8 -32.08 13.31 -3.58
N GLN A 9 -33.14 13.44 -2.75
CA GLN A 9 -33.00 13.42 -1.28
C GLN A 9 -32.20 12.21 -0.77
N HIS A 10 -32.29 11.06 -1.45
CA HIS A 10 -31.45 9.88 -1.15
C HIS A 10 -29.95 10.11 -1.32
N VAL A 11 -29.53 10.77 -2.37
CA VAL A 11 -28.09 11.07 -2.61
C VAL A 11 -27.55 12.02 -1.54
N VAL A 12 -28.34 13.03 -1.15
CA VAL A 12 -27.98 13.96 -0.08
C VAL A 12 -27.90 13.25 1.27
N LYS A 13 -28.85 12.36 1.56
CA LYS A 13 -28.89 11.58 2.81
C LYS A 13 -27.65 10.67 2.91
N LYS A 14 -27.31 9.96 1.83
CA LYS A 14 -26.12 9.10 1.75
C LYS A 14 -24.83 9.89 1.93
N GLY A 15 -24.69 11.02 1.26
CA GLY A 15 -23.55 11.90 1.42
C GLY A 15 -23.38 12.39 2.85
N ASN A 16 -24.47 12.75 3.52
CA ASN A 16 -24.45 13.17 4.93
C ASN A 16 -24.02 12.02 5.86
N LYS A 17 -24.49 10.77 5.61
CA LYS A 17 -24.13 9.59 6.39
C LYS A 17 -22.63 9.29 6.25
N SER A 18 -22.11 9.31 5.02
CA SER A 18 -20.67 9.14 4.75
C SER A 18 -19.84 10.20 5.47
N LEU A 19 -20.23 11.47 5.37
CA LEU A 19 -19.54 12.57 6.04
C LEU A 19 -19.52 12.42 7.55
N VAL A 20 -20.64 12.02 8.16
CA VAL A 20 -20.74 11.77 9.61
C VAL A 20 -19.85 10.60 10.02
N LEU A 21 -19.86 9.48 9.27
CA LEU A 21 -19.02 8.33 9.56
C LEU A 21 -17.54 8.67 9.45
N GLN A 22 -17.12 9.35 8.38
CA GLN A 22 -15.74 9.80 8.19
C GLN A 22 -15.27 10.72 9.32
N THR A 23 -16.13 11.67 9.75
CA THR A 23 -15.84 12.56 10.88
C THR A 23 -15.64 11.77 12.17
N ILE A 24 -16.46 10.72 12.40
CA ILE A 24 -16.30 9.85 13.58
C ILE A 24 -15.00 9.04 13.49
N GLN A 25 -14.64 8.53 12.31
CA GLN A 25 -13.38 7.79 12.12
C GLN A 25 -12.16 8.65 12.41
N GLU A 26 -12.18 9.91 11.97
CA GLU A 26 -11.06 10.83 12.08
C GLU A 26 -10.88 11.39 13.51
N PHE A 27 -12.01 11.73 14.18
CA PHE A 27 -11.98 12.44 15.47
C PHE A 27 -12.47 11.62 16.66
N THR A 28 -12.48 10.30 16.55
CA THR A 28 -12.93 9.39 17.64
C THR A 28 -12.06 9.50 18.90
N PRO A 29 -12.64 9.66 20.12
CA PRO A 29 -14.06 9.77 20.47
C PRO A 29 -14.62 11.18 20.23
N ILE A 30 -15.82 11.31 19.65
CA ILE A 30 -16.44 12.59 19.30
C ILE A 30 -17.92 12.67 19.72
N SER A 31 -18.42 13.87 20.06
CA SER A 31 -19.84 14.06 20.37
C SER A 31 -20.68 14.45 19.15
N ARG A 32 -22.02 14.25 19.20
CA ARG A 32 -22.93 14.70 18.17
C ARG A 32 -22.85 16.21 17.91
N ALA A 33 -22.55 17.00 18.95
CA ALA A 33 -22.42 18.45 18.82
C ALA A 33 -21.13 18.83 18.05
N ASP A 34 -20.04 18.14 18.34
CA ASP A 34 -18.76 18.36 17.64
C ASP A 34 -18.84 17.90 16.18
N ILE A 35 -19.53 16.78 15.89
CA ILE A 35 -19.81 16.35 14.50
C ILE A 35 -20.60 17.45 13.76
N ALA A 36 -21.61 18.04 14.38
CA ALA A 36 -22.37 19.13 13.74
C ALA A 36 -21.50 20.35 13.46
N ASN A 37 -20.58 20.68 14.38
CA ASN A 37 -19.64 21.78 14.20
C ASN A 37 -18.62 21.50 13.09
N GLN A 38 -18.04 20.29 13.03
CA GLN A 38 -17.05 19.90 12.03
C GLN A 38 -17.63 19.79 10.62
N THR A 39 -18.84 19.22 10.51
CA THR A 39 -19.48 18.96 9.21
C THR A 39 -20.34 20.13 8.67
N GLY A 40 -20.72 21.06 9.54
CA GLY A 40 -21.68 22.10 9.20
C GLY A 40 -23.13 21.60 9.07
N LEU A 41 -23.40 20.32 9.35
CA LEU A 41 -24.75 19.75 9.31
C LEU A 41 -25.58 20.20 10.50
N ASN A 42 -26.89 20.33 10.31
CA ASN A 42 -27.78 20.64 11.42
C ASN A 42 -27.87 19.45 12.42
N LYS A 43 -28.13 19.78 13.70
CA LYS A 43 -28.15 18.79 14.81
C LYS A 43 -29.16 17.65 14.60
N GLY A 44 -30.28 17.93 13.93
CA GLY A 44 -31.30 16.92 13.62
C GLY A 44 -30.79 15.89 12.60
N THR A 45 -30.13 16.36 11.54
CA THR A 45 -29.48 15.50 10.53
C THR A 45 -28.41 14.64 11.17
N VAL A 46 -27.48 15.23 11.97
CA VAL A 46 -26.46 14.46 12.66
C VAL A 46 -27.07 13.40 13.58
N SER A 47 -28.10 13.75 14.36
CA SER A 47 -28.77 12.79 15.26
C SER A 47 -29.41 11.63 14.50
N SER A 48 -30.03 11.89 13.34
CA SER A 48 -30.61 10.86 12.48
C SER A 48 -29.53 9.93 11.92
N GLN A 49 -28.42 10.49 11.36
CA GLN A 49 -27.34 9.69 10.79
C GLN A 49 -26.61 8.87 11.86
N VAL A 50 -26.35 9.45 13.03
CA VAL A 50 -25.76 8.72 14.17
C VAL A 50 -26.64 7.56 14.63
N SER A 51 -27.97 7.75 14.67
CA SER A 51 -28.90 6.66 15.04
C SER A 51 -28.87 5.52 14.02
N GLU A 52 -28.77 5.82 12.74
CA GLU A 52 -28.63 4.81 11.67
C GLU A 52 -27.30 4.05 11.81
N LEU A 53 -26.17 4.75 11.98
CA LEU A 53 -24.85 4.13 12.15
C LEU A 53 -24.74 3.27 13.41
N LEU A 54 -25.43 3.64 14.53
CA LEU A 54 -25.54 2.81 15.72
C LEU A 54 -26.33 1.53 15.47
N ASN A 55 -27.47 1.62 14.75
CA ASN A 55 -28.29 0.47 14.40
C ASN A 55 -27.53 -0.50 13.46
N GLU A 56 -26.64 0.02 12.64
CA GLU A 56 -25.76 -0.74 11.74
C GLU A 56 -24.50 -1.25 12.45
N ASN A 57 -24.33 -1.02 13.72
CA ASN A 57 -23.13 -1.40 14.48
C ASN A 57 -21.81 -0.82 13.95
N LEU A 58 -21.84 0.22 13.11
CA LEU A 58 -20.63 0.88 12.58
C LEU A 58 -20.02 1.86 13.56
N ILE A 59 -20.78 2.29 14.56
CA ILE A 59 -20.30 3.13 15.66
C ILE A 59 -20.86 2.64 17.01
N LEU A 60 -20.21 3.03 18.10
CA LEU A 60 -20.59 2.68 19.45
C LEU A 60 -20.73 3.93 20.32
N GLU A 61 -21.56 3.87 21.36
CA GLU A 61 -21.61 4.89 22.41
C GLU A 61 -20.61 4.53 23.52
N SER A 62 -19.71 5.46 23.81
CA SER A 62 -18.73 5.37 24.89
C SER A 62 -19.12 6.36 25.97
N GLY A 63 -19.67 5.96 27.06
CA GLY A 63 -19.97 6.73 28.26
C GLY A 63 -20.01 8.29 28.17
N PRO A 64 -20.22 9.00 29.25
CA PRO A 64 -20.28 10.45 29.25
C PRO A 64 -18.88 11.09 29.14
N GLY A 65 -18.73 12.01 28.19
CA GLY A 65 -17.53 12.84 28.02
C GLY A 65 -17.32 13.89 29.11
N VAL A 66 -16.27 14.70 28.98
CA VAL A 66 -15.99 15.83 29.87
C VAL A 66 -17.00 16.96 29.60
N SER A 67 -17.58 17.55 30.64
CA SER A 67 -18.54 18.65 30.52
C SER A 67 -17.86 20.00 30.80
N SER A 68 -18.10 20.98 29.95
CA SER A 68 -17.71 22.38 30.18
C SER A 68 -18.82 23.21 30.86
N GLY A 69 -19.87 22.58 31.37
CA GLY A 69 -21.06 23.18 32.00
C GLY A 69 -22.35 22.70 31.32
N GLY A 70 -23.12 21.83 31.99
CA GLY A 70 -24.34 21.25 31.47
C GLY A 70 -24.33 19.70 31.47
N ARG A 71 -25.31 19.08 30.76
CA ARG A 71 -25.39 17.61 30.67
C ARG A 71 -24.17 17.10 29.85
N ARG A 72 -23.45 16.14 30.42
CA ARG A 72 -22.29 15.53 29.77
C ARG A 72 -22.71 14.89 28.43
N PRO A 73 -22.01 15.19 27.31
CA PRO A 73 -22.31 14.59 26.01
C PRO A 73 -21.98 13.10 26.03
N VAL A 74 -22.78 12.30 25.30
CA VAL A 74 -22.42 10.91 24.98
C VAL A 74 -21.41 10.95 23.87
N MET A 75 -20.27 10.28 24.08
CA MET A 75 -19.21 10.18 23.08
C MET A 75 -19.46 8.99 22.16
N LEU A 76 -19.10 9.16 20.89
CA LEU A 76 -19.22 8.17 19.84
C LEU A 76 -17.83 7.66 19.44
N LEU A 77 -17.74 6.36 19.21
CA LEU A 77 -16.53 5.68 18.74
C LEU A 77 -16.83 4.99 17.42
N PHE A 78 -15.86 4.99 16.53
CA PHE A 78 -15.90 4.11 15.36
C PHE A 78 -15.76 2.65 15.82
N ASN A 79 -16.66 1.78 15.38
CA ASN A 79 -16.60 0.35 15.65
C ASN A 79 -15.70 -0.36 14.64
N HIS A 80 -14.40 -0.23 14.80
CA HIS A 80 -13.43 -0.86 13.89
C HIS A 80 -13.50 -2.39 13.88
N LEU A 81 -14.14 -3.01 14.90
CA LEU A 81 -14.36 -4.46 15.00
C LEU A 81 -15.68 -4.91 14.36
N ALA A 82 -16.43 -4.02 13.70
CA ALA A 82 -17.69 -4.39 13.06
C ALA A 82 -17.49 -5.37 11.89
N GLY A 83 -16.33 -5.36 11.24
CA GLY A 83 -15.97 -6.27 10.16
C GLY A 83 -14.45 -6.37 9.99
N TYR A 84 -14.03 -7.24 9.10
CA TYR A 84 -12.62 -7.51 8.81
C TYR A 84 -12.37 -7.53 7.32
N SER A 85 -11.19 -7.12 6.89
CA SER A 85 -10.71 -7.28 5.53
C SER A 85 -9.44 -8.13 5.47
N ILE A 86 -9.22 -8.80 4.35
CA ILE A 86 -7.98 -9.51 4.07
C ILE A 86 -7.22 -8.75 3.01
N GLY A 87 -5.95 -8.47 3.29
CA GLY A 87 -4.99 -7.96 2.32
C GLY A 87 -3.95 -9.02 2.00
N VAL A 88 -3.69 -9.22 0.72
CA VAL A 88 -2.68 -10.18 0.27
C VAL A 88 -1.68 -9.48 -0.63
N ASP A 89 -0.40 -9.69 -0.37
CA ASP A 89 0.70 -9.33 -1.25
C ASP A 89 1.26 -10.59 -1.90
N ILE A 90 1.08 -10.73 -3.21
CA ILE A 90 1.69 -11.79 -4.00
C ILE A 90 3.02 -11.26 -4.54
N GLY A 91 4.11 -11.62 -3.89
CA GLY A 91 5.46 -11.35 -4.38
C GLY A 91 5.92 -12.36 -5.42
N VAL A 92 7.12 -12.18 -5.95
CA VAL A 92 7.72 -13.11 -6.93
C VAL A 92 8.04 -14.49 -6.31
N ASN A 93 8.36 -14.53 -5.02
CA ASN A 93 8.80 -15.72 -4.29
C ASN A 93 8.13 -15.87 -2.91
N TYR A 94 7.02 -15.18 -2.67
CA TYR A 94 6.25 -15.29 -1.43
C TYR A 94 4.80 -14.86 -1.65
N ILE A 95 3.94 -15.23 -0.71
CA ILE A 95 2.61 -14.65 -0.49
C ILE A 95 2.53 -14.25 0.97
N LEU A 96 2.24 -12.99 1.23
CA LEU A 96 1.93 -12.46 2.55
C LEU A 96 0.44 -12.13 2.61
N GLY A 97 -0.31 -12.81 3.44
CA GLY A 97 -1.69 -12.48 3.76
C GLY A 97 -1.83 -11.90 5.15
N ILE A 98 -2.63 -10.86 5.31
CA ILE A 98 -2.97 -10.25 6.60
C ILE A 98 -4.49 -10.15 6.77
N LEU A 99 -4.96 -10.40 7.98
CA LEU A 99 -6.32 -10.08 8.43
C LEU A 99 -6.28 -8.76 9.19
N THR A 100 -7.08 -7.78 8.78
CA THR A 100 -7.18 -6.49 9.46
C THR A 100 -8.59 -6.20 9.92
N ASP A 101 -8.75 -5.42 11.00
CA ASP A 101 -10.00 -4.77 11.29
C ASP A 101 -10.25 -3.57 10.33
N LEU A 102 -11.42 -2.93 10.42
CA LEU A 102 -11.79 -1.81 9.54
C LEU A 102 -10.91 -0.55 9.71
N GLN A 103 -10.05 -0.51 10.72
CA GLN A 103 -9.10 0.58 10.95
C GLN A 103 -7.68 0.24 10.45
N GLY A 104 -7.46 -0.98 9.94
CA GLY A 104 -6.18 -1.43 9.41
C GLY A 104 -5.25 -2.06 10.45
N ASN A 105 -5.72 -2.30 11.69
CA ASN A 105 -4.91 -3.01 12.66
C ASN A 105 -4.82 -4.49 12.29
N ILE A 106 -3.60 -5.00 12.11
CA ILE A 106 -3.34 -6.41 11.80
C ILE A 106 -3.76 -7.27 12.99
N ARG A 107 -4.62 -8.26 12.74
CA ARG A 107 -5.14 -9.24 13.73
C ARG A 107 -4.46 -10.58 13.59
N ASN A 108 -4.12 -10.97 12.38
CA ASN A 108 -3.37 -12.18 12.08
C ASN A 108 -2.63 -12.00 10.76
N GLU A 109 -1.57 -12.80 10.56
CA GLU A 109 -0.80 -12.81 9.32
C GLU A 109 -0.33 -14.23 8.98
N LYS A 110 -0.11 -14.46 7.70
CA LYS A 110 0.45 -15.71 7.17
C LYS A 110 1.42 -15.37 6.05
N LEU A 111 2.59 -15.99 6.08
CA LEU A 111 3.63 -15.88 5.04
C LEU A 111 3.97 -17.27 4.52
N ILE A 112 3.89 -17.45 3.21
CA ILE A 112 4.38 -18.64 2.50
C ILE A 112 5.48 -18.18 1.55
N LYS A 113 6.64 -18.82 1.60
CA LYS A 113 7.76 -18.64 0.65
C LYS A 113 7.79 -19.78 -0.33
N PHE A 114 8.07 -19.48 -1.60
CA PHE A 114 8.15 -20.46 -2.68
C PHE A 114 9.23 -20.08 -3.70
N HIS A 115 9.54 -21.00 -4.62
CA HIS A 115 10.40 -20.76 -5.77
C HIS A 115 9.76 -21.43 -7.00
N ASP A 116 9.78 -20.74 -8.14
CA ASP A 116 9.36 -21.24 -9.45
C ASP A 116 8.01 -21.99 -9.44
N ARG A 117 6.95 -21.30 -8.98
CA ARG A 117 5.58 -21.83 -8.94
C ARG A 117 4.77 -21.42 -10.17
N THR A 118 3.93 -22.33 -10.61
CA THR A 118 2.90 -22.05 -11.62
C THR A 118 1.76 -21.21 -11.06
N TYR A 119 0.94 -20.63 -11.94
CA TYR A 119 -0.26 -19.90 -11.52
C TYR A 119 -1.20 -20.74 -10.65
N GLU A 120 -1.44 -22.01 -11.02
CA GLU A 120 -2.33 -22.88 -10.28
C GLU A 120 -1.81 -23.17 -8.86
N GLU A 121 -0.51 -23.42 -8.72
CA GLU A 121 0.11 -23.62 -7.41
C GLU A 121 0.04 -22.36 -6.54
N ILE A 122 0.32 -21.18 -7.11
CA ILE A 122 0.21 -19.90 -6.37
C ILE A 122 -1.25 -19.63 -5.96
N LYS A 123 -2.21 -19.94 -6.83
CA LYS A 123 -3.64 -19.81 -6.54
C LYS A 123 -4.06 -20.73 -5.39
N ASP A 124 -3.59 -21.98 -5.37
CA ASP A 124 -3.91 -22.93 -4.30
C ASP A 124 -3.30 -22.50 -2.95
N GLU A 125 -2.06 -21.98 -2.96
CA GLU A 125 -1.45 -21.38 -1.77
C GLU A 125 -2.19 -20.12 -1.31
N LEU A 126 -2.64 -19.28 -2.24
CA LEU A 126 -3.48 -18.11 -1.94
C LEU A 126 -4.77 -18.51 -1.25
N PHE A 127 -5.45 -19.55 -1.73
CA PHE A 127 -6.63 -20.11 -1.08
C PHE A 127 -6.31 -20.58 0.34
N THR A 128 -5.22 -21.32 0.52
CA THR A 128 -4.78 -21.81 1.84
C THR A 128 -4.56 -20.69 2.83
N ILE A 129 -3.91 -19.59 2.40
CA ILE A 129 -3.69 -18.39 3.23
C ILE A 129 -5.03 -17.75 3.61
N VAL A 130 -5.88 -17.47 2.62
CA VAL A 130 -7.16 -16.78 2.85
C VAL A 130 -8.08 -17.62 3.74
N ASP A 131 -8.20 -18.92 3.48
CA ASP A 131 -9.00 -19.82 4.30
C ASP A 131 -8.52 -19.84 5.76
N SER A 132 -7.20 -19.91 6.00
CA SER A 132 -6.61 -19.85 7.35
C SER A 132 -6.84 -18.51 8.06
N LEU A 133 -6.83 -17.39 7.32
CA LEU A 133 -7.11 -16.07 7.90
C LEU A 133 -8.61 -15.94 8.27
N ILE A 134 -9.50 -16.47 7.42
CA ILE A 134 -10.95 -16.52 7.72
C ILE A 134 -11.22 -17.37 8.95
N GLU A 135 -10.59 -18.54 9.09
CA GLU A 135 -10.73 -19.41 10.26
C GLU A 135 -10.27 -18.71 11.56
N SER A 136 -9.28 -17.82 11.47
CA SER A 136 -8.78 -17.07 12.63
C SER A 136 -9.56 -15.79 12.93
N MET A 137 -10.53 -15.42 12.08
CA MET A 137 -11.26 -14.17 12.19
C MET A 137 -12.23 -14.20 13.39
N PRO A 138 -12.19 -13.18 14.27
CA PRO A 138 -13.17 -13.08 15.35
C PRO A 138 -14.60 -12.86 14.83
N GLU A 139 -15.59 -13.30 15.59
CA GLU A 139 -17.00 -12.99 15.30
C GLU A 139 -17.21 -11.48 15.26
N SER A 140 -17.97 -11.01 14.27
CA SER A 140 -18.30 -9.60 14.11
C SER A 140 -19.60 -9.43 13.32
N PRO A 141 -20.26 -8.25 13.40
CA PRO A 141 -21.52 -7.99 12.72
C PRO A 141 -21.49 -8.25 11.20
N TYR A 142 -20.37 -7.95 10.54
CA TYR A 142 -20.23 -8.04 9.09
C TYR A 142 -19.29 -9.16 8.60
N GLY A 143 -18.54 -9.80 9.50
CA GLY A 143 -17.60 -10.83 9.14
C GLY A 143 -16.50 -10.29 8.18
N LEU A 144 -16.18 -11.06 7.14
CA LEU A 144 -15.26 -10.64 6.08
C LEU A 144 -15.97 -9.70 5.12
N VAL A 145 -15.51 -8.45 5.02
CA VAL A 145 -16.15 -7.41 4.19
C VAL A 145 -15.54 -7.30 2.78
N GLY A 146 -14.35 -7.84 2.57
CA GLY A 146 -13.69 -7.83 1.27
C GLY A 146 -12.26 -8.34 1.32
N ILE A 147 -11.71 -8.61 0.14
CA ILE A 147 -10.32 -9.08 -0.05
C ILE A 147 -9.62 -8.15 -1.03
N GLY A 148 -8.46 -7.62 -0.65
CA GLY A 148 -7.56 -6.91 -1.55
C GLY A 148 -6.34 -7.77 -1.88
N ILE A 149 -5.86 -7.73 -3.12
CA ILE A 149 -4.69 -8.50 -3.56
C ILE A 149 -3.76 -7.58 -4.36
N GLY A 150 -2.52 -7.43 -3.88
CA GLY A 150 -1.42 -6.79 -4.60
C GLY A 150 -0.67 -7.80 -5.44
N VAL A 151 -0.30 -7.43 -6.67
CA VAL A 151 0.43 -8.29 -7.59
C VAL A 151 1.60 -7.55 -8.27
N PRO A 152 2.74 -8.22 -8.54
CA PRO A 152 3.90 -7.61 -9.20
C PRO A 152 3.69 -7.57 -10.71
N GLY A 153 2.96 -6.59 -11.21
CA GLY A 153 2.70 -6.47 -12.64
C GLY A 153 1.64 -5.43 -12.97
N THR A 154 1.33 -5.34 -14.25
CA THR A 154 0.38 -4.38 -14.78
C THR A 154 -1.05 -4.87 -14.57
N VAL A 155 -1.86 -4.07 -13.88
CA VAL A 155 -3.27 -4.34 -13.60
C VAL A 155 -4.14 -3.29 -14.29
N SER A 156 -5.18 -3.73 -15.00
CA SER A 156 -6.15 -2.83 -15.63
C SER A 156 -7.01 -2.12 -14.59
N THR A 157 -7.70 -1.06 -14.99
CA THR A 157 -8.68 -0.36 -14.16
C THR A 157 -9.81 -1.26 -13.65
N ASP A 158 -10.09 -2.37 -14.35
CA ASP A 158 -11.11 -3.35 -13.98
C ASP A 158 -10.56 -4.48 -13.09
N GLY A 159 -9.29 -4.43 -12.70
CA GLY A 159 -8.63 -5.43 -11.84
C GLY A 159 -8.23 -6.73 -12.55
N GLU A 160 -8.05 -6.72 -13.89
CA GLU A 160 -7.47 -7.84 -14.62
C GLU A 160 -5.94 -7.72 -14.64
N ILE A 161 -5.23 -8.80 -14.34
CA ILE A 161 -3.77 -8.87 -14.42
C ILE A 161 -3.41 -9.06 -15.88
N LEU A 162 -2.96 -8.00 -16.54
CA LEU A 162 -2.62 -8.03 -17.95
C LEU A 162 -1.27 -8.72 -18.19
N LEU A 163 -0.28 -8.37 -17.37
CA LEU A 163 1.07 -8.91 -17.48
C LEU A 163 1.79 -8.85 -16.12
N ALA A 164 2.28 -9.97 -15.63
CA ALA A 164 3.19 -10.06 -14.51
C ALA A 164 4.43 -10.88 -14.93
N PRO A 165 5.47 -10.24 -15.50
CA PRO A 165 6.57 -10.92 -16.16
C PRO A 165 7.37 -11.84 -15.24
N ASN A 166 7.52 -11.46 -13.98
CA ASN A 166 8.27 -12.24 -12.98
C ASN A 166 7.51 -13.49 -12.50
N LEU A 167 6.19 -13.53 -12.69
CA LEU A 167 5.33 -14.70 -12.38
C LEU A 167 4.95 -15.49 -13.64
N ASN A 168 5.35 -15.04 -14.83
CA ASN A 168 4.93 -15.58 -16.12
C ASN A 168 3.40 -15.56 -16.33
N TRP A 169 2.70 -14.58 -15.74
CA TRP A 169 1.26 -14.43 -15.86
C TRP A 169 0.89 -13.47 -16.98
N LYS A 170 -0.15 -13.80 -17.74
CA LYS A 170 -0.69 -12.96 -18.80
C LYS A 170 -2.20 -13.16 -18.91
N ASN A 171 -2.96 -12.04 -18.88
CA ASN A 171 -4.42 -12.01 -19.01
C ASN A 171 -5.11 -12.92 -17.98
N ILE A 172 -4.75 -12.76 -16.70
CA ILE A 172 -5.30 -13.57 -15.59
C ILE A 172 -6.43 -12.80 -14.91
N ASN A 173 -7.60 -13.42 -14.82
CA ASN A 173 -8.75 -12.87 -14.09
C ASN A 173 -8.86 -13.51 -12.70
N LEU A 174 -7.91 -13.20 -11.83
CA LEU A 174 -7.88 -13.71 -10.45
C LEU A 174 -9.07 -13.18 -9.62
N ARG A 175 -9.52 -11.94 -9.89
CA ARG A 175 -10.65 -11.32 -9.21
C ARG A 175 -11.89 -12.21 -9.23
N LYS A 176 -12.33 -12.63 -10.42
CA LYS A 176 -13.54 -13.48 -10.57
C LYS A 176 -13.39 -14.83 -9.85
N THR A 177 -12.20 -15.41 -9.88
CA THR A 177 -11.91 -16.68 -9.20
C THR A 177 -12.09 -16.54 -7.68
N MET A 178 -11.58 -15.45 -7.10
CA MET A 178 -11.69 -15.17 -5.67
C MET A 178 -13.11 -14.79 -5.26
N GLU A 179 -13.80 -13.93 -6.03
CA GLU A 179 -15.20 -13.55 -5.78
C GLU A 179 -16.13 -14.76 -5.82
N ALA A 180 -15.92 -15.69 -6.77
CA ALA A 180 -16.71 -16.92 -6.88
C ALA A 180 -16.53 -17.87 -5.67
N LYS A 181 -15.33 -17.90 -5.07
CA LYS A 181 -15.06 -18.76 -3.91
C LYS A 181 -15.54 -18.14 -2.59
N TYR A 182 -15.27 -16.86 -2.37
CA TYR A 182 -15.47 -16.24 -1.05
C TYR A 182 -16.76 -15.43 -0.93
N ASN A 183 -17.44 -15.15 -2.05
CA ASN A 183 -18.70 -14.38 -2.09
C ASN A 183 -18.60 -13.01 -1.40
N VAL A 184 -17.43 -12.36 -1.51
CA VAL A 184 -17.17 -10.98 -1.05
C VAL A 184 -16.52 -10.19 -2.18
N PRO A 185 -16.60 -8.85 -2.18
CA PRO A 185 -15.88 -8.02 -3.15
C PRO A 185 -14.38 -8.27 -3.12
N VAL A 186 -13.77 -8.40 -4.30
CA VAL A 186 -12.32 -8.59 -4.44
C VAL A 186 -11.73 -7.48 -5.30
N GLN A 187 -10.66 -6.89 -4.83
CA GLN A 187 -9.91 -5.86 -5.54
C GLN A 187 -8.48 -6.33 -5.83
N ILE A 188 -8.06 -6.18 -7.09
CA ILE A 188 -6.67 -6.45 -7.51
C ILE A 188 -6.00 -5.12 -7.81
N GLU A 189 -4.78 -4.95 -7.33
CA GLU A 189 -3.97 -3.75 -7.55
C GLU A 189 -2.52 -4.11 -7.84
N ASN A 190 -1.81 -3.22 -8.53
CA ASN A 190 -0.36 -3.31 -8.64
C ASN A 190 0.30 -3.15 -7.26
N GLU A 191 1.36 -3.92 -6.96
CA GLU A 191 2.01 -3.96 -5.63
C GLU A 191 2.53 -2.58 -5.19
N ALA A 192 3.15 -1.80 -6.11
CA ALA A 192 3.69 -0.50 -5.78
C ALA A 192 2.60 0.56 -5.55
N ASN A 193 1.51 0.51 -6.32
CA ASN A 193 0.33 1.34 -6.10
C ASN A 193 -0.31 1.04 -4.74
N ALA A 194 -0.47 -0.25 -4.43
CA ALA A 194 -0.99 -0.69 -3.14
C ALA A 194 -0.07 -0.26 -1.99
N GLY A 195 1.25 -0.43 -2.14
CA GLY A 195 2.24 0.00 -1.18
C GLY A 195 2.22 1.51 -0.93
N ALA A 196 2.12 2.32 -2.01
CA ALA A 196 1.95 3.77 -1.90
C ALA A 196 0.72 4.15 -1.09
N TYR A 197 -0.39 3.44 -1.33
CA TYR A 197 -1.62 3.66 -0.59
C TYR A 197 -1.51 3.23 0.88
N GLY A 198 -0.84 2.11 1.15
CA GLY A 198 -0.53 1.65 2.51
C GLY A 198 0.29 2.67 3.29
N GLU A 199 1.34 3.22 2.68
CA GLU A 199 2.16 4.28 3.28
C GLU A 199 1.38 5.57 3.52
N LYS A 200 0.49 5.95 2.58
CA LYS A 200 -0.40 7.11 2.74
C LYS A 200 -1.39 6.93 3.89
N LYS A 201 -1.87 5.73 4.13
CA LYS A 201 -2.89 5.45 5.17
C LYS A 201 -2.27 5.14 6.53
N PHE A 202 -1.22 4.35 6.57
CA PHE A 202 -0.71 3.75 7.82
C PHE A 202 0.76 4.04 8.08
N GLY A 203 1.52 4.46 7.07
CA GLY A 203 2.96 4.63 7.13
C GLY A 203 3.45 6.07 7.24
N ALA A 204 4.62 6.31 6.66
CA ALA A 204 5.33 7.58 6.69
C ALA A 204 4.62 8.68 5.87
N GLY A 205 3.75 8.31 4.94
CA GLY A 205 3.09 9.25 4.02
C GLY A 205 1.81 9.91 4.53
N LYS A 206 1.41 9.69 5.79
CA LYS A 206 0.10 10.15 6.32
C LYS A 206 -0.16 11.64 6.11
N ASP A 207 0.84 12.47 6.36
CA ASP A 207 0.70 13.92 6.39
C ASP A 207 1.02 14.58 5.05
N SER A 208 1.56 13.84 4.07
CA SER A 208 1.96 14.35 2.76
C SER A 208 0.88 14.12 1.71
N SER A 209 0.66 15.09 0.81
CA SER A 209 -0.31 15.00 -0.28
C SER A 209 0.31 14.54 -1.61
N ASN A 210 1.61 14.74 -1.79
CA ASN A 210 2.35 14.36 -2.99
C ASN A 210 3.50 13.41 -2.59
N ILE A 211 3.26 12.11 -2.72
CA ILE A 211 4.16 11.05 -2.29
C ILE A 211 4.55 10.20 -3.49
N ILE A 212 5.82 9.89 -3.59
CA ILE A 212 6.32 8.86 -4.50
C ILE A 212 6.82 7.69 -3.65
N TYR A 213 6.15 6.56 -3.78
CA TYR A 213 6.56 5.32 -3.14
C TYR A 213 7.38 4.48 -4.13
N VAL A 214 8.61 4.16 -3.76
CA VAL A 214 9.52 3.33 -4.56
C VAL A 214 9.61 1.95 -3.91
N SER A 215 8.92 0.98 -4.48
CA SER A 215 8.95 -0.43 -4.07
C SER A 215 10.21 -1.09 -4.62
N VAL A 216 11.20 -1.33 -3.77
CA VAL A 216 12.47 -1.95 -4.18
C VAL A 216 12.54 -3.38 -3.65
N GLY A 217 12.17 -4.33 -4.52
CA GLY A 217 12.24 -5.78 -4.32
C GLY A 217 13.08 -6.42 -5.43
N ILE A 218 12.63 -7.56 -5.96
CA ILE A 218 13.26 -8.26 -7.10
C ILE A 218 13.41 -7.32 -8.32
N GLY A 219 12.44 -6.43 -8.54
CA GLY A 219 12.50 -5.30 -9.47
C GLY A 219 12.25 -3.99 -8.75
N ILE A 220 11.92 -2.93 -9.50
CA ILE A 220 11.52 -1.63 -8.97
C ILE A 220 10.14 -1.26 -9.52
N GLY A 221 9.15 -1.14 -8.63
CA GLY A 221 7.85 -0.54 -8.91
C GLY A 221 7.74 0.85 -8.28
N VAL A 222 6.91 1.74 -8.84
CA VAL A 222 6.68 3.06 -8.27
C VAL A 222 5.19 3.36 -8.21
N GLY A 223 4.72 3.70 -7.01
CA GLY A 223 3.35 4.18 -6.79
C GLY A 223 3.32 5.68 -6.57
N LEU A 224 2.35 6.36 -7.17
CA LEU A 224 2.25 7.82 -7.20
C LEU A 224 0.99 8.28 -6.44
N ILE A 225 1.15 9.00 -5.35
CA ILE A 225 0.07 9.74 -4.70
C ILE A 225 0.25 11.21 -5.09
N LEU A 226 -0.72 11.77 -5.80
CA LEU A 226 -0.71 13.17 -6.24
C LEU A 226 -1.98 13.86 -5.74
N ASN A 227 -1.82 14.98 -5.04
CA ASN A 227 -2.93 15.69 -4.39
C ASN A 227 -3.77 14.79 -3.45
N GLY A 228 -3.12 13.89 -2.73
CA GLY A 228 -3.75 12.96 -1.79
C GLY A 228 -4.43 11.73 -2.43
N LEU A 229 -4.39 11.60 -3.76
CA LEU A 229 -5.04 10.53 -4.51
C LEU A 229 -4.02 9.66 -5.27
N LEU A 230 -4.28 8.36 -5.32
CA LEU A 230 -3.47 7.45 -6.12
C LEU A 230 -3.63 7.78 -7.61
N TYR A 231 -2.51 8.05 -8.28
CA TYR A 231 -2.46 8.36 -9.70
C TYR A 231 -2.10 7.11 -10.52
N LYS A 232 -3.07 6.59 -11.27
CA LYS A 232 -2.93 5.38 -12.08
C LYS A 232 -2.68 5.66 -13.57
N GLY A 233 -2.69 6.93 -13.99
CA GLY A 233 -2.67 7.28 -15.41
C GLY A 233 -3.98 6.94 -16.13
N ASN A 234 -3.94 6.95 -17.46
CA ASN A 234 -5.14 6.74 -18.28
C ASN A 234 -5.65 5.29 -18.26
N ASN A 235 -4.73 4.31 -18.24
CA ASN A 235 -5.06 2.88 -18.38
C ASN A 235 -4.57 2.03 -17.20
N GLY A 236 -4.14 2.62 -16.11
CA GLY A 236 -3.56 1.90 -14.97
C GLY A 236 -2.05 1.68 -15.04
N PHE A 237 -1.35 2.25 -16.03
CA PHE A 237 0.08 1.97 -16.33
C PHE A 237 1.03 3.08 -15.87
N SER A 238 0.59 3.99 -15.04
CA SER A 238 1.48 5.00 -14.48
C SER A 238 2.40 4.37 -13.43
N GLY A 239 3.61 4.91 -13.29
CA GLY A 239 4.54 4.44 -12.26
C GLY A 239 5.53 3.36 -12.71
N GLU A 240 5.58 2.99 -14.00
CA GLU A 240 6.56 2.04 -14.55
C GLU A 240 7.99 2.64 -14.61
N LEU A 241 8.37 3.42 -13.60
CA LEU A 241 9.64 4.17 -13.57
C LEU A 241 10.85 3.27 -13.32
N GLY A 242 10.67 2.05 -12.82
CA GLY A 242 11.72 1.03 -12.76
C GLY A 242 12.30 0.71 -14.15
N HIS A 243 11.50 0.92 -15.21
CA HIS A 243 11.91 0.72 -16.60
C HIS A 243 12.43 2.00 -17.30
N MET A 244 12.60 3.08 -16.57
CA MET A 244 13.27 4.28 -17.06
C MET A 244 14.73 3.97 -17.35
N THR A 245 15.20 4.33 -18.58
CA THR A 245 16.62 4.16 -18.96
C THR A 245 17.49 5.13 -18.18
N ILE A 246 18.46 4.61 -17.44
CA ILE A 246 19.50 5.38 -16.75
C ILE A 246 20.89 5.21 -17.38
N GLU A 247 21.07 4.19 -18.21
CA GLU A 247 22.29 3.91 -18.98
C GLU A 247 21.94 3.53 -20.41
N VAL A 248 22.31 4.37 -21.39
CA VAL A 248 21.89 4.22 -22.78
C VAL A 248 22.35 2.91 -23.41
N ASP A 249 23.59 2.51 -23.14
CA ASP A 249 24.23 1.28 -23.65
C ASP A 249 24.22 0.16 -22.60
N GLY A 250 23.28 0.21 -21.67
CA GLY A 250 23.13 -0.75 -20.58
C GLY A 250 22.61 -2.11 -21.02
N PRO A 251 22.49 -3.08 -20.08
CA PRO A 251 21.98 -4.41 -20.38
C PRO A 251 20.51 -4.39 -20.82
N GLU A 252 20.12 -5.44 -21.55
CA GLU A 252 18.74 -5.65 -21.97
C GLU A 252 17.84 -5.98 -20.77
N CYS A 253 16.69 -5.31 -20.71
CA CYS A 253 15.64 -5.56 -19.74
C CYS A 253 14.58 -6.51 -20.30
N ARG A 254 13.94 -7.30 -19.44
CA ARG A 254 12.82 -8.18 -19.81
C ARG A 254 11.62 -7.44 -20.39
N CYS A 255 11.50 -6.13 -20.13
CA CYS A 255 10.45 -5.29 -20.74
C CYS A 255 10.70 -4.98 -22.23
N GLY A 256 11.86 -5.35 -22.79
CA GLY A 256 12.29 -5.07 -24.16
C GLY A 256 13.10 -3.79 -24.33
N ASN A 257 13.32 -3.02 -23.24
CA ASN A 257 14.13 -1.81 -23.22
C ASN A 257 15.57 -2.14 -22.78
N GLN A 258 16.50 -1.16 -22.85
CA GLN A 258 17.88 -1.26 -22.39
C GLN A 258 18.17 -0.27 -21.28
N GLY A 259 19.06 -0.66 -20.34
CA GLY A 259 19.56 0.21 -19.29
C GLY A 259 18.51 0.68 -18.29
N CYS A 260 17.46 -0.12 -18.07
CA CYS A 260 16.40 0.19 -17.11
C CYS A 260 16.95 0.32 -15.68
N TRP A 261 16.42 1.26 -14.92
CA TRP A 261 16.83 1.55 -13.54
C TRP A 261 16.82 0.33 -12.63
N GLU A 262 15.81 -0.55 -12.73
CA GLU A 262 15.73 -1.77 -11.93
C GLU A 262 16.91 -2.72 -12.10
N LEU A 263 17.59 -2.69 -13.26
CA LEU A 263 18.76 -3.53 -13.52
C LEU A 263 20.00 -3.12 -12.72
N TYR A 264 19.97 -1.94 -12.09
CA TYR A 264 21.09 -1.35 -11.34
C TYR A 264 20.78 -1.14 -9.86
N ALA A 265 19.53 -1.05 -9.47
CA ALA A 265 19.15 -0.63 -8.12
C ALA A 265 18.16 -1.56 -7.40
N SER A 266 17.81 -2.71 -7.99
CA SER A 266 16.93 -3.70 -7.36
C SER A 266 17.68 -4.71 -6.48
N GLU A 267 16.94 -5.52 -5.72
CA GLU A 267 17.49 -6.67 -4.98
C GLU A 267 18.21 -7.65 -5.93
N LYS A 268 17.63 -7.87 -7.11
CA LYS A 268 18.26 -8.73 -8.13
C LYS A 268 19.61 -8.14 -8.59
N ALA A 269 19.66 -6.82 -8.81
CA ALA A 269 20.90 -6.14 -9.15
C ALA A 269 21.96 -6.26 -8.03
N LEU A 270 21.54 -6.13 -6.76
CA LEU A 270 22.42 -6.32 -5.61
C LEU A 270 23.04 -7.71 -5.57
N VAL A 271 22.23 -8.77 -5.71
CA VAL A 271 22.71 -10.16 -5.70
C VAL A 271 23.61 -10.44 -6.90
N GLN A 272 23.29 -9.89 -8.06
CA GLN A 272 24.10 -10.04 -9.27
C GLN A 272 25.45 -9.34 -9.10
N SER A 273 25.50 -8.09 -8.68
CA SER A 273 26.73 -7.34 -8.44
C SER A 273 27.62 -8.05 -7.39
N ALA A 274 27.02 -8.52 -6.29
CA ALA A 274 27.74 -9.30 -5.29
C ALA A 274 28.39 -10.58 -5.89
N THR A 275 27.66 -11.28 -6.76
CA THR A 275 28.16 -12.49 -7.44
C THR A 275 29.32 -12.16 -8.38
N GLU A 276 29.22 -11.09 -9.16
CA GLU A 276 30.26 -10.62 -10.08
C GLU A 276 31.53 -10.20 -9.32
N HIS A 277 31.42 -9.66 -8.12
CA HIS A 277 32.53 -9.35 -7.23
C HIS A 277 33.09 -10.59 -6.48
N GLY A 278 32.57 -11.79 -6.78
CA GLY A 278 33.06 -13.06 -6.22
C GLY A 278 32.69 -13.28 -4.76
N ILE A 279 31.72 -12.55 -4.23
CA ILE A 279 31.18 -12.73 -2.87
C ILE A 279 30.48 -14.09 -2.81
N LYS A 280 30.77 -14.87 -1.78
CA LYS A 280 30.18 -16.20 -1.55
C LYS A 280 29.62 -16.28 -0.14
N PRO A 281 28.43 -16.87 0.04
CA PRO A 281 27.89 -17.12 1.37
C PRO A 281 28.72 -18.20 2.07
N GLU A 282 28.88 -18.10 3.39
CA GLU A 282 29.63 -19.05 4.19
C GLU A 282 29.03 -20.47 4.15
N SER A 283 27.72 -20.59 3.94
CA SER A 283 26.95 -21.84 4.03
C SER A 283 26.91 -22.67 2.73
N GLY A 284 27.50 -22.18 1.62
CA GLY A 284 27.34 -22.83 0.31
C GLY A 284 25.94 -22.73 -0.29
N GLN A 285 25.04 -21.97 0.33
CA GLN A 285 23.71 -21.61 -0.20
C GLN A 285 23.83 -20.53 -1.30
N ALA A 286 22.75 -20.27 -2.04
CA ALA A 286 22.71 -19.13 -2.96
C ALA A 286 22.75 -17.80 -2.20
N LEU A 287 23.37 -16.76 -2.79
CA LEU A 287 23.31 -15.40 -2.26
C LEU A 287 21.88 -14.90 -2.22
N SER A 288 21.52 -14.25 -1.12
CA SER A 288 20.22 -13.61 -0.92
C SER A 288 20.40 -12.24 -0.26
N LEU A 289 19.36 -11.42 -0.25
CA LEU A 289 19.36 -10.15 0.47
C LEU A 289 19.74 -10.33 1.95
N GLU A 290 19.16 -11.36 2.59
CA GLU A 290 19.41 -11.67 3.98
C GLU A 290 20.87 -12.02 4.24
N SER A 291 21.46 -12.90 3.42
CA SER A 291 22.89 -13.27 3.58
C SER A 291 23.84 -12.11 3.31
N LEU A 292 23.52 -11.25 2.32
CA LEU A 292 24.30 -10.05 2.05
C LEU A 292 24.19 -9.03 3.19
N ASN A 293 23.01 -8.82 3.75
CA ASN A 293 22.84 -7.94 4.90
C ASN A 293 23.61 -8.46 6.12
N GLU A 294 23.59 -9.77 6.39
CA GLU A 294 24.35 -10.39 7.47
C GLU A 294 25.87 -10.20 7.30
N LEU A 295 26.40 -10.41 6.10
CA LEU A 295 27.82 -10.17 5.79
C LEU A 295 28.18 -8.68 5.99
N ALA A 296 27.33 -7.75 5.57
CA ALA A 296 27.54 -6.32 5.78
C ALA A 296 27.51 -5.96 7.28
N GLU A 297 26.60 -6.52 8.07
CA GLU A 297 26.54 -6.32 9.52
C GLU A 297 27.80 -6.88 10.22
N ASN A 298 28.40 -7.95 9.69
CA ASN A 298 29.67 -8.51 10.15
C ASN A 298 30.90 -7.70 9.68
N GLY A 299 30.68 -6.61 8.91
CA GLY A 299 31.74 -5.68 8.50
C GLY A 299 32.48 -6.06 7.22
N ASP A 300 31.91 -6.91 6.36
CA ASP A 300 32.50 -7.22 5.06
C ASP A 300 32.53 -5.98 4.16
N ALA A 301 33.70 -5.41 3.95
CA ALA A 301 33.88 -4.18 3.19
C ALA A 301 33.53 -4.33 1.69
N HIS A 302 33.60 -5.54 1.13
CA HIS A 302 33.22 -5.78 -0.27
C HIS A 302 31.71 -5.74 -0.41
N VAL A 303 30.99 -6.38 0.50
CA VAL A 303 29.53 -6.35 0.52
C VAL A 303 29.00 -4.94 0.78
N ILE A 304 29.60 -4.21 1.73
CA ILE A 304 29.23 -2.81 2.01
C ILE A 304 29.37 -1.95 0.75
N ARG A 305 30.47 -2.11 -0.03
CA ARG A 305 30.65 -1.39 -1.30
C ARG A 305 29.55 -1.71 -2.32
N VAL A 306 29.13 -2.97 -2.40
CA VAL A 306 28.03 -3.34 -3.31
C VAL A 306 26.73 -2.63 -2.90
N PHE A 307 26.42 -2.55 -1.62
CA PHE A 307 25.28 -1.75 -1.14
C PHE A 307 25.44 -0.26 -1.48
N GLU A 308 26.63 0.31 -1.33
CA GLU A 308 26.91 1.70 -1.67
C GLU A 308 26.71 1.97 -3.17
N GLU A 309 27.09 1.05 -4.05
CA GLU A 309 26.86 1.13 -5.48
C GLU A 309 25.36 1.13 -5.80
N ILE A 310 24.61 0.18 -5.26
CA ILE A 310 23.16 0.10 -5.40
C ILE A 310 22.48 1.37 -4.88
N GLY A 311 22.87 1.88 -3.71
CA GLY A 311 22.38 3.14 -3.15
C GLY A 311 22.66 4.34 -4.07
N GLY A 312 23.81 4.35 -4.74
CA GLY A 312 24.15 5.35 -5.76
C GLY A 312 23.19 5.32 -6.96
N TYR A 313 22.94 4.15 -7.53
CA TYR A 313 21.99 3.99 -8.65
C TYR A 313 20.55 4.25 -8.21
N LEU A 314 20.17 3.89 -6.99
CA LEU A 314 18.89 4.22 -6.41
C LEU A 314 18.70 5.75 -6.37
N GLY A 315 19.72 6.48 -5.93
CA GLY A 315 19.74 7.94 -5.90
C GLY A 315 19.61 8.60 -7.29
N ILE A 316 20.18 8.00 -8.36
CA ILE A 316 20.00 8.51 -9.74
C ILE A 316 18.53 8.47 -10.15
N GLY A 317 17.86 7.33 -9.97
CA GLY A 317 16.45 7.20 -10.33
C GLY A 317 15.55 8.10 -9.48
N ILE A 318 15.81 8.21 -8.18
CA ILE A 318 15.06 9.10 -7.28
C ILE A 318 15.24 10.57 -7.71
N ASN A 319 16.43 11.00 -8.12
CA ASN A 319 16.64 12.35 -8.64
C ASN A 319 15.81 12.63 -9.90
N ASN A 320 15.72 11.66 -10.81
CA ASN A 320 14.86 11.79 -11.99
C ASN A 320 13.39 11.95 -11.59
N ILE A 321 12.93 11.17 -10.63
CA ILE A 321 11.57 11.25 -10.07
C ILE A 321 11.31 12.63 -9.44
N ILE A 322 12.24 13.13 -8.63
CA ILE A 322 12.15 14.45 -8.01
C ILE A 322 12.06 15.55 -9.08
N ASN A 323 12.87 15.46 -10.14
CA ASN A 323 12.86 16.44 -11.23
C ASN A 323 11.55 16.43 -12.04
N ILE A 324 10.86 15.29 -12.14
CA ILE A 324 9.61 15.15 -12.90
C ILE A 324 8.40 15.57 -12.08
N PHE A 325 8.30 15.11 -10.82
CA PHE A 325 7.08 15.21 -10.02
C PHE A 325 7.14 16.28 -8.92
N ASN A 326 8.34 16.71 -8.52
CA ASN A 326 8.54 17.63 -7.40
C ASN A 326 7.68 17.26 -6.18
N PRO A 327 7.84 16.04 -5.62
CA PRO A 327 7.01 15.55 -4.53
C PRO A 327 7.37 16.22 -3.18
N GLU A 328 6.47 16.13 -2.22
CA GLU A 328 6.75 16.47 -0.81
C GLU A 328 7.61 15.39 -0.16
N GLN A 329 7.39 14.11 -0.57
CA GLN A 329 8.05 12.97 0.06
C GLN A 329 8.31 11.84 -0.93
N VAL A 330 9.48 11.21 -0.82
CA VAL A 330 9.80 9.94 -1.46
C VAL A 330 9.96 8.89 -0.37
N ILE A 331 9.24 7.78 -0.47
CA ILE A 331 9.30 6.67 0.48
C ILE A 331 9.87 5.45 -0.24
N ILE A 332 11.00 4.94 0.25
CA ILE A 332 11.63 3.72 -0.25
C ILE A 332 11.12 2.56 0.59
N GLY A 333 10.46 1.62 -0.04
CA GLY A 333 9.81 0.49 0.63
C GLY A 333 10.18 -0.87 0.06
N ASN A 334 9.41 -1.87 0.49
CA ASN A 334 9.61 -3.28 0.20
C ASN A 334 10.92 -3.80 0.85
N ARG A 335 11.44 -4.94 0.37
CA ARG A 335 12.50 -5.72 1.01
C ARG A 335 13.81 -4.95 1.21
N LEU A 336 14.22 -4.16 0.21
CA LEU A 336 15.49 -3.43 0.28
C LEU A 336 15.48 -2.30 1.34
N ALA A 337 14.29 -1.84 1.77
CA ALA A 337 14.18 -0.86 2.84
C ALA A 337 14.77 -1.35 4.18
N SER A 338 14.82 -2.66 4.42
CA SER A 338 15.46 -3.25 5.61
C SER A 338 16.97 -3.01 5.66
N CYS A 339 17.59 -2.69 4.51
CA CYS A 339 19.03 -2.41 4.38
C CYS A 339 19.34 -0.91 4.33
N SER A 340 18.43 -0.04 4.79
CA SER A 340 18.56 1.43 4.79
C SER A 340 19.89 1.94 5.31
N LYS A 341 20.43 1.29 6.35
CA LYS A 341 21.73 1.59 6.96
C LYS A 341 22.87 1.72 5.93
N TRP A 342 22.85 0.91 4.87
CA TRP A 342 23.89 0.85 3.85
C TRP A 342 23.58 1.71 2.62
N LEU A 343 22.30 2.04 2.41
CA LEU A 343 21.80 2.72 1.21
C LEU A 343 21.65 4.22 1.38
N GLU A 344 21.40 4.68 2.60
CA GLU A 344 20.99 6.07 2.88
C GLU A 344 22.06 7.09 2.51
N GLU A 345 23.32 6.88 2.93
CA GLU A 345 24.42 7.81 2.66
C GLU A 345 24.78 7.92 1.17
N PRO A 346 24.95 6.81 0.41
CA PRO A 346 25.18 6.89 -1.04
C PRO A 346 24.05 7.57 -1.79
N LEU A 347 22.80 7.32 -1.39
CA LEU A 347 21.61 7.95 -1.96
C LEU A 347 21.64 9.47 -1.72
N LYS A 348 21.83 9.92 -0.47
CA LYS A 348 21.92 11.34 -0.10
C LYS A 348 23.05 12.06 -0.85
N LYS A 349 24.16 11.40 -1.05
CA LYS A 349 25.30 11.96 -1.82
C LYS A 349 24.90 12.24 -3.27
N LYS A 350 24.07 11.41 -3.89
CA LYS A 350 23.53 11.65 -5.24
C LYS A 350 22.47 12.75 -5.24
N GLN A 351 21.60 12.79 -4.25
CA GLN A 351 20.61 13.85 -4.08
C GLN A 351 21.25 15.25 -3.98
N GLY A 352 22.37 15.36 -3.27
CA GLY A 352 23.13 16.62 -3.14
C GLY A 352 23.71 17.19 -4.45
N GLN A 353 23.59 16.45 -5.56
CA GLN A 353 24.09 16.86 -6.89
C GLN A 353 23.00 17.44 -7.80
N THR A 354 21.78 17.66 -7.29
CA THR A 354 20.65 18.18 -8.11
C THR A 354 20.50 19.70 -8.05
N LEU A 355 19.78 20.28 -9.01
CA LEU A 355 19.38 21.69 -9.03
C LEU A 355 18.55 22.10 -7.79
N PHE A 356 17.92 21.13 -7.15
CA PHE A 356 16.99 21.31 -6.03
C PHE A 356 17.63 21.06 -4.65
N THR A 357 18.95 21.13 -4.53
CA THR A 357 19.70 21.02 -3.26
C THR A 357 19.20 21.96 -2.17
N HIS A 358 18.39 22.95 -2.53
CA HIS A 358 17.80 23.94 -1.60
C HIS A 358 16.31 23.68 -1.29
N GLN A 359 15.69 22.62 -1.80
CA GLN A 359 14.34 22.23 -1.40
C GLN A 359 14.35 21.72 0.05
N LYS A 360 14.01 22.63 0.98
CA LYS A 360 13.95 22.33 2.42
C LYS A 360 12.76 21.44 2.79
N ASP A 361 11.81 21.27 1.88
CA ASP A 361 10.50 20.64 2.15
C ASP A 361 10.40 19.20 1.59
N LEU A 362 11.44 18.70 0.90
CA LEU A 362 11.48 17.34 0.40
C LEU A 362 12.06 16.40 1.44
N SER A 363 11.32 15.37 1.84
CA SER A 363 11.86 14.25 2.63
C SER A 363 12.07 13.00 1.77
N ILE A 364 13.12 12.24 2.09
CA ILE A 364 13.35 10.88 1.57
C ILE A 364 13.44 9.96 2.77
N ASP A 365 12.48 9.06 2.88
CA ASP A 365 12.30 8.19 4.03
C ASP A 365 12.34 6.72 3.61
N PHE A 366 12.73 5.85 4.52
CA PHE A 366 12.55 4.41 4.37
C PHE A 366 11.28 3.97 5.07
N SER A 367 10.51 3.10 4.39
CA SER A 367 9.25 2.56 4.89
C SER A 367 9.42 1.86 6.23
N GLN A 368 8.58 2.20 7.20
CA GLN A 368 8.44 1.46 8.45
C GLN A 368 7.46 0.28 8.32
N LEU A 369 6.58 0.30 7.32
CA LEU A 369 5.68 -0.81 7.02
C LEU A 369 6.40 -1.95 6.30
N SER A 370 7.56 -1.66 5.67
CA SER A 370 8.40 -2.64 4.98
C SER A 370 7.59 -3.52 4.01
N THR A 371 7.59 -4.83 4.20
CA THR A 371 6.87 -5.80 3.35
C THR A 371 5.36 -5.79 3.57
N HIS A 372 4.83 -5.15 4.62
CA HIS A 372 3.39 -5.07 4.88
C HIS A 372 2.68 -3.94 4.12
N ALA A 373 3.42 -2.99 3.54
CA ALA A 373 2.83 -1.81 2.90
C ALA A 373 1.78 -2.17 1.83
N THR A 374 2.11 -3.13 0.95
CA THR A 374 1.21 -3.63 -0.11
C THR A 374 -0.05 -4.28 0.48
N ALA A 375 0.13 -5.25 1.38
CA ALA A 375 -0.98 -5.98 1.98
C ALA A 375 -1.91 -5.04 2.79
N LEU A 376 -1.36 -4.09 3.55
CA LEU A 376 -2.12 -3.06 4.26
C LEU A 376 -2.86 -2.12 3.29
N GLY A 377 -2.22 -1.72 2.20
CA GLY A 377 -2.84 -0.84 1.20
C GLY A 377 -4.06 -1.48 0.54
N VAL A 378 -3.97 -2.75 0.12
CA VAL A 378 -5.11 -3.45 -0.48
C VAL A 378 -6.19 -3.82 0.55
N ALA A 379 -5.83 -4.10 1.81
CA ALA A 379 -6.80 -4.27 2.89
C ALA A 379 -7.57 -2.99 3.17
N ALA A 380 -6.89 -1.82 3.15
CA ALA A 380 -7.53 -0.52 3.28
C ALA A 380 -8.55 -0.26 2.16
N TYR A 381 -8.21 -0.56 0.91
CA TYR A 381 -9.18 -0.47 -0.20
C TYR A 381 -10.41 -1.32 0.03
N ALA A 382 -10.24 -2.57 0.49
CA ALA A 382 -11.37 -3.46 0.76
C ALA A 382 -12.27 -2.91 1.88
N SER A 383 -11.69 -2.42 2.98
CA SER A 383 -12.42 -1.79 4.08
C SER A 383 -13.15 -0.51 3.64
N GLU A 384 -12.48 0.39 2.89
CA GLU A 384 -13.07 1.64 2.43
C GLU A 384 -14.18 1.40 1.40
N ASN A 385 -14.02 0.42 0.52
CA ASN A 385 -15.06 0.04 -0.44
C ASN A 385 -16.31 -0.43 0.29
N PHE A 386 -16.18 -1.29 1.31
CA PHE A 386 -17.29 -1.70 2.17
C PHE A 386 -17.97 -0.49 2.82
N LEU A 387 -17.21 0.37 3.51
CA LEU A 387 -17.75 1.56 4.18
C LEU A 387 -18.42 2.56 3.22
N THR A 388 -18.04 2.56 1.94
CA THR A 388 -18.61 3.41 0.90
C THR A 388 -19.82 2.76 0.22
N ILE A 389 -19.76 1.44 -0.05
CA ILE A 389 -20.84 0.67 -0.72
C ILE A 389 -22.04 0.51 0.20
N ASP A 390 -21.84 0.16 1.45
CA ASP A 390 -22.95 0.01 2.42
C ASP A 390 -23.73 1.32 2.60
N ILE A 391 -23.05 2.43 2.34
CA ILE A 391 -23.67 3.74 2.22
C ILE A 391 -24.40 3.89 0.86
N GLN A 392 -24.11 3.04 -0.14
CA GLN A 392 -24.72 3.12 -1.48
C GLN A 392 -25.93 2.20 -1.71
N GLU A 393 -26.12 1.10 -0.99
CA GLU A 393 -27.12 0.05 -1.26
C GLU A 393 -28.35 0.03 -0.33
N VAL A 394 -28.76 1.14 0.28
CA VAL A 394 -30.05 1.23 1.01
C VAL A 394 -31.04 2.13 0.31
#